data_358ab811ff181115031b014149aaa621
#
_entry.id   358ab811ff181115031b014149aaa621
#
_cell.length_a   1.000
_cell.length_b   1.000
_cell.length_c   1.000
_cell.angle_alpha   90.00
_cell.angle_beta   90.00
_cell.angle_gamma   90.00
#
_symmetry.space_group_name_H-M   'P 1'
#
loop_
_entity.id
_entity.type
_entity.pdbx_description
1 polymer ?
#
loop_
_entity_poly.entity_id
_entity_poly.type
_entity_poly.pdbx_seq_one_letter_code
_entity_poly.pdbx_strand_id
1 'polypeptide(L)'
;MKKVLFCMCISAMFITACDDSDSSSVCGNGILEKGEECDGNAGLENLTCSDLKTGSTGSLGCTKTCTIDISKCTTCNHNGIKDADEECDGEDFGDATCATIDPNKPFGRLGCSNHCKISTTFCAASDLGLQAPYRDSEQTDALCSDGLNNFNTVDKYGKPATWIDCKSHSCLTSPIVQVCQSLENNDTSCSDGIDNPTASGMPKDMSNVKNDLIDCKDPSCFKNWRVTVCQSEAPKWELGDECTDGTDNDGDTLVDCDDPDCLHAGSPCDLNGRARVLFDNAHHQIAGAVDWIVDITGRHPFPSKPAKEDDWHGSLSSWGKDLLDSGHFIVETLPQDRTFTYKDSTKPQDLTNYNIVVSVEPSVKYTPDEIKALYEFVKDGGSLMLFADHTGADRDGNDVDAVKAINDLLAQLPNAKSLTENPWGFSVKIITEMKSETAAPNANAIAEIVKDVKKTGSYAGTAFDIHNHDIAKSILVTDNSKLDYAIAIEYEKGRIIAIGDSSITGDGTNFLGIKLKNAGYKELDNKAFLINAMEWLRHSKK
;
A
#
# COMPACT_ATOMS: atom_id res chain seq x y z
N MET A 1 23.88 42.23 -12.80
CA MET A 1 23.15 43.51 -12.94
C MET A 1 22.44 43.79 -11.64
N LYS A 2 22.43 45.03 -11.21
CA LYS A 2 22.16 45.59 -9.89
C LYS A 2 21.05 44.96 -9.07
N LYS A 3 21.37 44.54 -7.83
CA LYS A 3 20.46 44.31 -6.73
C LYS A 3 19.87 45.65 -6.27
N VAL A 4 18.56 45.78 -6.20
CA VAL A 4 17.86 46.89 -5.57
C VAL A 4 17.40 46.42 -4.20
N LEU A 5 17.99 46.99 -3.19
CA LEU A 5 17.64 46.85 -1.78
C LEU A 5 16.49 47.82 -1.48
N PHE A 6 15.33 47.32 -1.08
CA PHE A 6 14.22 48.16 -0.61
C PHE A 6 14.23 48.18 0.91
N CYS A 7 14.68 49.33 1.43
CA CYS A 7 14.63 49.67 2.85
C CYS A 7 13.37 50.50 3.08
N MET A 8 12.41 49.98 3.84
CA MET A 8 11.19 50.75 4.24
C MET A 8 11.38 51.18 5.70
N CYS A 9 11.69 52.46 5.88
CA CYS A 9 11.68 53.15 7.18
C CYS A 9 10.23 53.51 7.57
N ILE A 10 9.81 53.07 8.75
CA ILE A 10 8.69 53.70 9.47
C ILE A 10 9.26 54.36 10.73
N SER A 11 9.14 55.67 10.78
CA SER A 11 9.56 56.51 11.87
C SER A 11 8.67 56.35 13.10
N ALA A 12 9.26 56.21 14.29
CA ALA A 12 8.78 56.80 15.53
C ALA A 12 9.94 57.09 16.46
N MET A 13 10.07 58.37 16.81
CA MET A 13 11.04 58.96 17.70
C MET A 13 11.10 58.31 19.09
N PHE A 14 12.32 57.98 19.54
CA PHE A 14 12.80 58.39 20.87
C PHE A 14 14.35 58.36 20.86
N ILE A 15 14.91 59.52 21.27
CA ILE A 15 16.33 59.77 21.39
C ILE A 15 16.82 59.18 22.71
N THR A 16 17.79 58.31 22.70
CA THR A 16 18.84 58.18 23.76
C THR A 16 20.09 57.53 23.19
N ALA A 17 21.15 58.30 23.30
CA ALA A 17 22.57 57.97 23.34
C ALA A 17 23.10 56.79 22.53
N CYS A 18 23.90 57.11 21.52
CA CYS A 18 24.93 56.23 20.98
C CYS A 18 25.98 55.95 22.06
N ASP A 19 26.13 54.70 22.42
CA ASP A 19 27.36 54.18 23.01
C ASP A 19 27.96 53.23 21.96
N ASP A 20 29.05 53.67 21.33
CA ASP A 20 29.87 52.88 20.44
C ASP A 20 30.70 51.91 21.31
N SER A 21 30.11 50.77 21.62
CA SER A 21 30.88 49.62 22.01
C SER A 21 30.88 48.63 20.85
N ASP A 22 32.04 48.41 20.23
CA ASP A 22 32.36 47.30 19.35
C ASP A 22 32.00 45.98 20.07
N SER A 23 30.74 45.53 19.98
CA SER A 23 30.39 44.17 20.32
C SER A 23 30.72 43.30 19.10
N SER A 24 31.85 42.59 19.17
CA SER A 24 32.14 41.51 18.25
C SER A 24 30.95 40.54 18.26
N SER A 25 30.33 40.33 17.10
CA SER A 25 29.27 39.33 16.95
C SER A 25 29.77 37.98 17.48
N VAL A 26 28.96 37.31 18.29
CA VAL A 26 29.33 36.03 18.92
C VAL A 26 28.44 34.95 18.34
N CYS A 27 28.92 34.30 17.28
CA CYS A 27 28.25 33.19 16.64
C CYS A 27 27.98 32.05 17.62
N GLY A 28 26.71 31.61 17.76
CA GLY A 28 26.31 30.52 18.60
C GLY A 28 25.65 30.91 19.93
N ASN A 29 25.33 32.22 20.11
CA ASN A 29 24.67 32.73 21.31
C ASN A 29 23.12 32.72 21.20
N GLY A 30 22.58 32.38 20.02
CA GLY A 30 21.15 32.32 19.74
C GLY A 30 20.49 33.67 19.38
N ILE A 31 21.31 34.72 19.16
CA ILE A 31 20.84 36.07 18.86
C ILE A 31 21.48 36.51 17.54
N LEU A 32 20.64 36.82 16.55
CA LEU A 32 21.14 37.30 15.25
C LEU A 32 21.72 38.70 15.39
N GLU A 33 23.05 38.81 15.30
CA GLU A 33 23.79 40.06 15.44
C GLU A 33 24.21 40.65 14.08
N LYS A 34 24.67 41.89 14.10
CA LYS A 34 25.10 42.56 12.86
C LYS A 34 26.33 41.88 12.26
N GLY A 35 26.17 41.31 11.08
CA GLY A 35 27.24 40.60 10.35
C GLY A 35 27.05 39.10 10.30
N GLU A 36 26.02 38.56 10.95
CA GLU A 36 25.60 37.17 10.87
C GLU A 36 24.44 37.00 9.90
N GLU A 37 24.41 35.90 9.19
CA GLU A 37 23.27 35.50 8.35
C GLU A 37 22.26 34.69 9.16
N CYS A 38 22.73 33.99 10.18
CA CYS A 38 21.92 33.20 11.11
C CYS A 38 22.68 32.97 12.43
N ASP A 39 21.96 32.69 13.52
CA ASP A 39 22.55 32.13 14.76
C ASP A 39 21.59 31.11 15.36
N GLY A 40 21.98 29.82 15.29
CA GLY A 40 21.08 28.72 15.58
C GLY A 40 19.87 28.73 14.64
N ASN A 41 18.67 28.96 15.17
CA ASN A 41 17.47 29.14 14.38
C ASN A 41 17.14 30.61 14.08
N ALA A 42 17.78 31.54 14.75
CA ALA A 42 17.57 32.97 14.52
C ALA A 42 18.03 33.37 13.11
N GLY A 43 17.19 34.07 12.39
CA GLY A 43 17.44 34.46 10.99
C GLY A 43 16.95 33.45 9.95
N LEU A 44 16.50 32.27 10.36
CA LEU A 44 15.99 31.22 9.46
C LEU A 44 14.45 31.09 9.47
N GLU A 45 13.74 31.77 10.38
CA GLU A 45 12.32 31.53 10.69
C GLU A 45 11.35 31.75 9.50
N ASN A 46 11.75 32.57 8.52
CA ASN A 46 10.94 32.88 7.35
C ASN A 46 11.64 32.52 6.02
N LEU A 47 12.72 31.75 6.10
CA LEU A 47 13.46 31.32 4.93
C LEU A 47 13.24 29.82 4.70
N THR A 48 13.08 29.47 3.44
CA THR A 48 13.01 28.08 2.97
C THR A 48 14.18 27.77 2.04
N CYS A 49 14.45 26.48 1.83
CA CYS A 49 15.44 26.08 0.83
C CYS A 49 15.14 26.67 -0.55
N SER A 50 13.85 26.76 -0.93
CA SER A 50 13.43 27.29 -2.23
C SER A 50 13.70 28.79 -2.40
N ASP A 51 13.80 29.56 -1.30
CA ASP A 51 14.15 31.00 -1.36
C ASP A 51 15.62 31.20 -1.71
N LEU A 52 16.49 30.25 -1.36
CA LEU A 52 17.94 30.32 -1.59
C LEU A 52 18.39 29.50 -2.80
N LYS A 53 17.70 28.41 -3.09
CA LYS A 53 17.93 27.54 -4.25
C LYS A 53 16.56 27.17 -4.84
N THR A 54 16.20 27.77 -5.96
CA THR A 54 14.88 27.61 -6.61
C THR A 54 14.54 26.13 -6.81
N GLY A 55 13.34 25.73 -6.36
CA GLY A 55 12.83 24.37 -6.51
C GLY A 55 13.41 23.37 -5.50
N SER A 56 14.21 23.79 -4.53
CA SER A 56 14.72 22.87 -3.51
C SER A 56 13.82 22.78 -2.29
N THR A 57 13.81 21.61 -1.67
CA THR A 57 13.14 21.30 -0.40
C THR A 57 14.17 20.89 0.65
N GLY A 58 13.78 20.85 1.90
CA GLY A 58 14.65 20.47 3.01
C GLY A 58 14.64 21.51 4.13
N SER A 59 15.64 21.46 5.00
CA SER A 59 15.79 22.39 6.11
C SER A 59 17.08 23.20 5.99
N LEU A 60 16.97 24.51 6.21
CA LEU A 60 18.14 25.37 6.37
C LEU A 60 18.80 25.09 7.72
N GLY A 61 20.11 25.20 7.76
CA GLY A 61 20.89 25.15 8.98
C GLY A 61 21.72 26.43 9.15
N CYS A 62 22.39 26.56 10.30
CA CYS A 62 23.36 27.59 10.54
C CYS A 62 24.75 26.98 10.80
N THR A 63 25.76 27.45 10.08
CA THR A 63 27.14 27.00 10.27
C THR A 63 27.74 27.56 11.55
N LYS A 64 28.88 27.03 11.98
CA LYS A 64 29.63 27.54 13.12
C LYS A 64 30.23 28.94 12.88
N THR A 65 30.14 29.47 11.69
CA THR A 65 30.58 30.81 11.27
C THR A 65 29.39 31.73 10.99
N CYS A 66 28.20 31.37 11.47
CA CYS A 66 26.96 32.13 11.34
C CYS A 66 26.59 32.51 9.90
N THR A 67 26.84 31.59 8.99
CA THR A 67 26.37 31.65 7.60
C THR A 67 25.30 30.58 7.37
N ILE A 68 24.34 30.84 6.49
CA ILE A 68 23.26 29.89 6.22
C ILE A 68 23.83 28.64 5.54
N ASP A 69 23.55 27.49 6.13
CA ASP A 69 23.89 26.17 5.61
C ASP A 69 22.74 25.61 4.76
N ILE A 70 22.97 25.51 3.46
CA ILE A 70 22.04 24.95 2.48
C ILE A 70 22.38 23.49 2.11
N SER A 71 23.28 22.84 2.84
CA SER A 71 23.73 21.47 2.52
C SER A 71 22.62 20.43 2.59
N LYS A 72 21.54 20.74 3.32
CA LYS A 72 20.32 19.91 3.41
C LYS A 72 19.21 20.36 2.45
N CYS A 73 19.49 21.34 1.60
CA CYS A 73 18.55 21.76 0.56
C CYS A 73 18.81 20.95 -0.71
N THR A 74 17.87 20.10 -1.06
CA THR A 74 17.92 19.24 -2.24
C THR A 74 16.87 19.66 -3.26
N THR A 75 17.18 19.50 -4.53
CA THR A 75 16.24 19.70 -5.64
C THR A 75 15.40 18.46 -5.91
N CYS A 76 15.38 17.52 -4.96
CA CYS A 76 14.61 16.29 -5.03
C CYS A 76 13.13 16.60 -5.27
N ASN A 77 12.66 16.35 -6.49
CA ASN A 77 11.32 16.74 -6.93
C ASN A 77 10.35 15.55 -6.99
N HIS A 78 10.85 14.33 -6.75
CA HIS A 78 10.09 13.07 -6.73
C HIS A 78 9.23 12.85 -7.99
N ASN A 79 9.75 13.22 -9.16
CA ASN A 79 9.07 13.04 -10.43
C ASN A 79 9.38 11.68 -11.09
N GLY A 80 10.21 10.84 -10.44
CA GLY A 80 10.66 9.54 -10.94
C GLY A 80 11.77 9.59 -11.98
N ILE A 81 12.33 10.77 -12.25
CA ILE A 81 13.41 10.98 -13.21
C ILE A 81 14.58 11.64 -12.49
N LYS A 82 15.74 11.00 -12.50
CA LYS A 82 16.97 11.52 -11.90
C LYS A 82 17.46 12.74 -12.66
N ASP A 83 17.28 13.92 -12.09
CA ASP A 83 17.82 15.17 -12.60
C ASP A 83 19.34 15.29 -12.33
N ALA A 84 19.98 16.29 -12.98
CA ALA A 84 21.42 16.47 -12.89
C ALA A 84 21.92 16.77 -11.45
N ASP A 85 21.07 17.30 -10.60
CA ASP A 85 21.37 17.70 -9.22
C ASP A 85 21.01 16.62 -8.19
N GLU A 86 20.48 15.48 -8.63
CA GLU A 86 20.07 14.35 -7.81
C GLU A 86 21.04 13.19 -7.94
N GLU A 87 21.17 12.40 -6.92
CA GLU A 87 21.88 11.12 -7.00
C GLU A 87 20.96 10.00 -7.49
N CYS A 88 19.67 10.11 -7.16
CA CYS A 88 18.59 9.23 -7.57
C CYS A 88 17.24 9.94 -7.44
N ASP A 89 16.22 9.48 -8.15
CA ASP A 89 14.83 9.84 -7.89
C ASP A 89 13.95 8.59 -8.00
N GLY A 90 13.33 8.20 -6.88
CA GLY A 90 12.60 6.96 -6.78
C GLY A 90 13.47 5.75 -7.13
N GLU A 91 13.20 5.11 -8.24
CA GLU A 91 13.97 3.97 -8.74
C GLU A 91 14.97 4.35 -9.85
N ASP A 92 15.02 5.60 -10.24
CA ASP A 92 16.01 6.09 -11.20
C ASP A 92 17.32 6.46 -10.52
N PHE A 93 18.32 5.61 -10.70
CA PHE A 93 19.68 5.77 -10.20
C PHE A 93 20.67 6.17 -11.33
N GLY A 94 20.18 6.39 -12.55
CA GLY A 94 21.01 6.52 -13.73
C GLY A 94 21.84 5.24 -13.93
N ASP A 95 23.15 5.40 -14.17
CA ASP A 95 24.07 4.26 -14.35
C ASP A 95 24.63 3.71 -13.01
N ALA A 96 24.11 4.16 -11.86
CA ALA A 96 24.61 3.73 -10.57
C ALA A 96 24.07 2.32 -10.20
N THR A 97 24.96 1.50 -9.67
CA THR A 97 24.67 0.15 -9.15
C THR A 97 25.39 -0.02 -7.81
N CYS A 98 25.03 -1.05 -7.04
CA CYS A 98 25.81 -1.39 -5.83
C CYS A 98 27.30 -1.51 -6.14
N ALA A 99 27.66 -2.18 -7.24
CA ALA A 99 29.06 -2.39 -7.65
C ALA A 99 29.79 -1.09 -7.99
N THR A 100 29.10 -0.08 -8.55
CA THR A 100 29.71 1.21 -8.90
C THR A 100 29.85 2.14 -7.69
N ILE A 101 28.96 2.02 -6.71
CA ILE A 101 28.94 2.88 -5.50
C ILE A 101 29.78 2.26 -4.38
N ASP A 102 29.67 0.96 -4.11
CA ASP A 102 30.47 0.24 -3.12
C ASP A 102 31.00 -1.06 -3.73
N PRO A 103 32.23 -1.05 -4.31
CA PRO A 103 32.84 -2.24 -4.90
C PRO A 103 33.04 -3.41 -3.92
N ASN A 104 32.98 -3.14 -2.60
CA ASN A 104 33.06 -4.22 -1.58
C ASN A 104 31.70 -4.88 -1.34
N LYS A 105 30.62 -4.27 -1.84
CA LYS A 105 29.24 -4.78 -1.76
C LYS A 105 28.57 -4.70 -3.14
N PRO A 106 29.10 -5.43 -4.13
CA PRO A 106 28.65 -5.29 -5.52
C PRO A 106 27.27 -5.86 -5.80
N PHE A 107 26.70 -6.65 -4.87
CA PHE A 107 25.43 -7.33 -5.04
C PHE A 107 24.29 -6.60 -4.33
N GLY A 108 23.07 -6.74 -4.83
CA GLY A 108 21.88 -6.12 -4.27
C GLY A 108 21.41 -4.90 -5.06
N ARG A 109 20.58 -4.08 -4.45
CA ARG A 109 20.05 -2.87 -5.07
C ARG A 109 20.40 -1.61 -4.30
N LEU A 110 20.41 -0.50 -4.99
CA LEU A 110 20.48 0.82 -4.37
C LEU A 110 19.08 1.20 -3.83
N GLY A 111 19.04 1.98 -2.78
CA GLY A 111 17.86 2.66 -2.31
C GLY A 111 17.97 4.16 -2.58
N CYS A 112 16.84 4.84 -2.78
CA CYS A 112 16.78 6.29 -2.87
C CYS A 112 16.09 6.85 -1.63
N SER A 113 16.72 7.80 -0.95
CA SER A 113 16.15 8.47 0.20
C SER A 113 15.21 9.61 -0.23
N ASN A 114 14.34 10.06 0.68
CA ASN A 114 13.48 11.24 0.46
C ASN A 114 14.24 12.55 0.18
N HIS A 115 15.57 12.50 0.18
CA HIS A 115 16.43 13.63 -0.18
C HIS A 115 17.20 13.36 -1.48
N CYS A 116 16.74 12.42 -2.30
CA CYS A 116 17.36 11.97 -3.54
C CYS A 116 18.85 11.61 -3.38
N LYS A 117 19.17 10.94 -2.27
CA LYS A 117 20.50 10.42 -1.97
C LYS A 117 20.51 8.90 -2.06
N ILE A 118 21.54 8.37 -2.73
CA ILE A 118 21.73 6.93 -2.85
C ILE A 118 22.04 6.31 -1.49
N SER A 119 21.32 5.25 -1.16
CA SER A 119 21.57 4.39 -0.01
C SER A 119 22.11 3.03 -0.47
N THR A 120 23.19 2.56 0.12
CA THR A 120 23.77 1.24 -0.09
C THR A 120 23.33 0.21 0.97
N THR A 121 22.30 0.51 1.74
CA THR A 121 21.82 -0.34 2.84
C THR A 121 21.47 -1.75 2.36
N PHE A 122 21.05 -1.87 1.09
CA PHE A 122 20.67 -3.14 0.47
C PHE A 122 21.76 -3.73 -0.41
N CYS A 123 22.97 -3.18 -0.38
CA CYS A 123 24.13 -3.75 -1.07
C CYS A 123 24.85 -4.73 -0.17
N ALA A 124 25.32 -5.85 -0.72
CA ALA A 124 25.98 -6.93 0.02
C ALA A 124 27.31 -7.35 -0.62
N ALA A 125 28.23 -7.86 0.21
CA ALA A 125 29.56 -8.30 -0.21
C ALA A 125 29.54 -9.64 -0.97
N SER A 126 28.45 -10.39 -0.90
CA SER A 126 28.23 -11.62 -1.66
C SER A 126 26.75 -11.76 -1.97
N ASP A 127 26.42 -12.45 -3.05
CA ASP A 127 25.07 -12.87 -3.39
C ASP A 127 24.42 -13.76 -2.29
N LEU A 128 25.26 -14.48 -1.53
CA LEU A 128 24.86 -15.29 -0.38
C LEU A 128 24.55 -14.47 0.89
N GLY A 129 24.96 -13.21 0.95
CA GLY A 129 24.80 -12.32 2.11
C GLY A 129 23.49 -11.53 2.11
N LEU A 130 22.71 -11.61 1.05
CA LEU A 130 21.41 -10.93 0.95
C LEU A 130 20.33 -11.72 1.70
N GLN A 131 20.54 -11.91 3.00
CA GLN A 131 19.47 -12.33 3.91
C GLN A 131 18.54 -11.14 4.20
N ALA A 132 17.86 -10.68 3.17
CA ALA A 132 16.68 -9.85 3.41
C ALA A 132 15.45 -10.75 3.28
N PRO A 133 14.48 -10.66 4.17
CA PRO A 133 13.23 -11.36 3.99
C PRO A 133 12.58 -10.86 2.69
N TYR A 134 12.43 -11.76 1.73
CA TYR A 134 11.49 -11.64 0.63
C TYR A 134 11.67 -10.50 -0.39
N ARG A 135 12.92 -10.18 -0.81
CA ARG A 135 13.13 -9.26 -1.93
C ARG A 135 13.76 -9.99 -3.10
N ASP A 136 12.97 -10.06 -4.13
CA ASP A 136 13.39 -10.52 -5.44
C ASP A 136 14.25 -9.41 -6.07
N SER A 137 15.48 -9.67 -6.40
CA SER A 137 16.43 -8.70 -6.95
C SER A 137 16.50 -8.73 -8.47
N GLU A 138 15.77 -9.61 -9.12
CA GLU A 138 15.71 -9.67 -10.57
C GLU A 138 14.81 -8.55 -11.11
N GLN A 139 15.42 -7.45 -11.53
CA GLN A 139 14.69 -6.25 -12.01
C GLN A 139 15.23 -5.68 -13.32
N THR A 140 16.09 -6.41 -14.02
CA THR A 140 16.60 -6.00 -15.33
C THR A 140 16.45 -7.13 -16.33
N ASP A 141 16.35 -6.80 -17.62
CA ASP A 141 16.25 -7.80 -18.68
C ASP A 141 17.37 -8.84 -18.62
N ALA A 142 18.59 -8.42 -18.31
CA ALA A 142 19.73 -9.30 -18.20
C ALA A 142 19.57 -10.33 -17.06
N LEU A 143 19.11 -9.87 -15.90
CA LEU A 143 18.90 -10.74 -14.73
C LEU A 143 17.65 -11.61 -14.86
N CYS A 144 16.66 -11.14 -15.61
CA CYS A 144 15.41 -11.84 -15.85
C CYS A 144 15.46 -12.82 -17.04
N SER A 145 16.64 -13.03 -17.65
CA SER A 145 16.84 -13.89 -18.82
C SER A 145 18.17 -14.66 -18.81
N ASP A 146 18.88 -14.68 -17.71
CA ASP A 146 20.21 -15.31 -17.62
C ASP A 146 20.17 -16.80 -17.23
N GLY A 147 18.99 -17.34 -16.94
CA GLY A 147 18.80 -18.74 -16.54
C GLY A 147 19.22 -19.03 -15.10
N LEU A 148 19.51 -18.00 -14.31
CA LEU A 148 19.92 -18.11 -12.93
C LEU A 148 18.83 -17.58 -12.00
N ASN A 149 18.74 -18.14 -10.80
CA ASN A 149 18.01 -17.51 -9.72
C ASN A 149 18.94 -16.49 -9.05
N ASN A 150 18.83 -15.23 -9.43
CA ASN A 150 19.64 -14.14 -8.90
C ASN A 150 19.21 -13.74 -7.50
N PHE A 151 18.11 -14.31 -7.05
CA PHE A 151 17.62 -14.21 -5.70
C PHE A 151 17.91 -15.53 -4.96
N ASN A 152 18.94 -15.53 -4.14
CA ASN A 152 19.40 -16.73 -3.43
C ASN A 152 18.50 -17.08 -2.24
N THR A 153 17.18 -17.18 -2.46
CA THR A 153 16.28 -17.73 -1.45
C THR A 153 16.37 -19.23 -1.45
N VAL A 154 16.76 -19.75 -0.32
CA VAL A 154 16.49 -21.13 0.01
C VAL A 154 15.15 -21.22 0.73
N ASP A 155 14.36 -22.23 0.38
CA ASP A 155 13.16 -22.54 1.14
C ASP A 155 13.55 -22.95 2.58
N LYS A 156 12.57 -23.08 3.45
CA LYS A 156 12.79 -23.51 4.85
C LYS A 156 13.51 -24.87 5.00
N TYR A 157 13.75 -25.59 3.90
CA TYR A 157 14.50 -26.86 3.83
C TYR A 157 15.88 -26.69 3.21
N GLY A 158 16.33 -25.45 2.96
CA GLY A 158 17.63 -25.16 2.37
C GLY A 158 17.71 -25.46 0.86
N LYS A 159 16.58 -25.63 0.17
CA LYS A 159 16.54 -25.78 -1.28
C LYS A 159 16.43 -24.43 -1.95
N PRO A 160 17.17 -24.17 -3.06
CA PRO A 160 17.00 -22.96 -3.85
C PRO A 160 15.53 -22.77 -4.24
N ALA A 161 15.04 -21.53 -4.13
CA ALA A 161 13.75 -21.20 -4.70
C ALA A 161 13.79 -21.47 -6.20
N THR A 162 12.70 -22.00 -6.74
CA THR A 162 12.62 -22.43 -8.14
C THR A 162 12.21 -21.30 -9.08
N TRP A 163 12.22 -20.06 -8.60
CA TRP A 163 11.81 -18.89 -9.38
C TRP A 163 13.03 -18.31 -10.07
N ILE A 164 13.11 -18.58 -11.36
CA ILE A 164 14.23 -18.22 -12.23
C ILE A 164 13.68 -17.30 -13.30
N ASP A 165 14.34 -16.19 -13.56
CA ASP A 165 14.00 -15.27 -14.64
C ASP A 165 12.54 -14.79 -14.57
N CYS A 166 11.82 -14.87 -15.67
CA CYS A 166 10.42 -14.46 -15.77
C CYS A 166 9.44 -15.27 -14.88
N LYS A 167 9.91 -16.21 -14.07
CA LYS A 167 9.12 -16.82 -12.98
C LYS A 167 9.23 -16.06 -11.67
N SER A 168 10.16 -15.14 -11.61
CA SER A 168 10.37 -14.24 -10.49
C SER A 168 9.33 -13.13 -10.51
N HIS A 169 8.77 -12.83 -9.34
CA HIS A 169 7.78 -11.76 -9.19
C HIS A 169 8.31 -10.41 -9.64
N SER A 170 9.56 -10.06 -9.28
CA SER A 170 10.15 -8.79 -9.67
C SER A 170 10.36 -8.64 -11.16
N CYS A 171 10.68 -9.73 -11.86
CA CYS A 171 10.78 -9.72 -13.32
C CYS A 171 9.43 -9.46 -14.00
N LEU A 172 8.37 -10.03 -13.47
CA LEU A 172 7.02 -9.89 -14.03
C LEU A 172 6.35 -8.55 -13.70
N THR A 173 6.68 -7.96 -12.55
CA THR A 173 6.04 -6.72 -12.11
C THR A 173 6.87 -5.47 -12.37
N SER A 174 8.14 -5.62 -12.77
CA SER A 174 9.01 -4.49 -13.07
C SER A 174 8.68 -3.87 -14.44
N PRO A 175 8.29 -2.60 -14.50
CA PRO A 175 7.97 -1.93 -15.77
C PRO A 175 9.21 -1.76 -16.69
N ILE A 176 10.42 -1.93 -16.14
CA ILE A 176 11.67 -1.82 -16.91
C ILE A 176 12.17 -3.16 -17.46
N VAL A 177 11.56 -4.28 -17.04
CA VAL A 177 11.92 -5.61 -17.54
C VAL A 177 11.07 -5.92 -18.77
N GLN A 178 11.68 -5.89 -19.94
CA GLN A 178 11.01 -6.14 -21.22
C GLN A 178 10.95 -7.62 -21.59
N VAL A 179 11.97 -8.40 -21.24
CA VAL A 179 12.07 -9.83 -21.62
C VAL A 179 10.99 -10.72 -21.02
N CYS A 180 10.39 -10.31 -19.90
CA CYS A 180 9.33 -11.06 -19.25
C CYS A 180 7.92 -10.57 -19.63
N GLN A 181 7.83 -9.57 -20.45
CA GLN A 181 6.56 -8.93 -20.84
C GLN A 181 5.99 -9.55 -22.13
N SER A 182 6.09 -10.87 -22.26
CA SER A 182 5.38 -11.60 -23.32
C SER A 182 3.90 -11.83 -23.00
N LEU A 183 3.41 -11.23 -21.90
CA LEU A 183 1.99 -11.21 -21.55
C LEU A 183 1.33 -9.97 -22.14
N GLU A 184 0.08 -10.08 -22.51
CA GLU A 184 -0.77 -8.91 -22.74
C GLU A 184 -1.07 -8.21 -21.41
N ASN A 185 -0.07 -7.55 -20.84
CA ASN A 185 -0.16 -6.92 -19.53
C ASN A 185 0.56 -5.56 -19.43
N ASN A 186 1.00 -5.03 -20.58
CA ASN A 186 1.66 -3.72 -20.67
C ASN A 186 1.27 -3.01 -21.97
N ASP A 187 1.50 -1.70 -22.04
CA ASP A 187 1.09 -0.86 -23.14
C ASP A 187 1.59 -1.34 -24.52
N THR A 188 2.79 -1.91 -24.57
CA THR A 188 3.36 -2.39 -25.85
C THR A 188 2.64 -3.64 -26.32
N SER A 189 2.52 -4.66 -25.49
CA SER A 189 1.85 -5.92 -25.84
C SER A 189 0.34 -5.75 -26.02
N CYS A 190 -0.26 -4.80 -25.34
CA CYS A 190 -1.70 -4.51 -25.44
C CYS A 190 -2.04 -3.51 -26.59
N SER A 191 -1.09 -3.21 -27.48
CA SER A 191 -1.29 -2.32 -28.64
C SER A 191 -0.50 -2.73 -29.88
N ASP A 192 0.03 -3.94 -29.92
CA ASP A 192 0.89 -4.41 -31.03
C ASP A 192 0.12 -5.17 -32.11
N GLY A 193 -1.16 -5.42 -31.93
CA GLY A 193 -2.01 -6.15 -32.87
C GLY A 193 -1.78 -7.66 -32.89
N ILE A 194 -1.13 -8.18 -31.85
CA ILE A 194 -0.78 -9.61 -31.74
C ILE A 194 -1.48 -10.19 -30.50
N ASP A 195 -2.10 -11.35 -30.64
CA ASP A 195 -2.54 -12.16 -29.48
C ASP A 195 -1.28 -12.71 -28.79
N ASN A 196 -0.80 -12.00 -27.77
CA ASN A 196 0.42 -12.35 -27.05
C ASN A 196 0.11 -13.49 -26.07
N PRO A 197 0.75 -14.66 -26.24
CA PRO A 197 0.50 -15.77 -25.33
C PRO A 197 1.04 -15.48 -23.94
N THR A 198 0.41 -16.04 -22.93
CA THR A 198 0.91 -16.03 -21.56
C THR A 198 2.34 -16.56 -21.46
N ALA A 199 3.19 -15.91 -20.66
CA ALA A 199 4.62 -16.23 -20.57
C ALA A 199 4.88 -17.70 -20.25
N SER A 200 5.94 -18.24 -20.85
CA SER A 200 6.46 -19.56 -20.50
C SER A 200 6.89 -19.57 -19.03
N GLY A 201 6.12 -20.20 -18.17
CA GLY A 201 6.39 -20.28 -16.73
C GLY A 201 5.18 -20.03 -15.85
N MET A 202 4.11 -19.52 -16.41
CA MET A 202 2.79 -19.52 -15.78
C MET A 202 2.29 -20.96 -15.54
N PRO A 203 1.38 -21.18 -14.57
CA PRO A 203 0.70 -22.46 -14.41
C PRO A 203 0.18 -22.97 -15.76
N LYS A 204 0.22 -24.28 -15.96
CA LYS A 204 -0.12 -24.92 -17.26
C LYS A 204 -1.48 -24.53 -17.83
N ASP A 205 -2.37 -24.08 -17.00
CA ASP A 205 -3.71 -23.58 -17.32
C ASP A 205 -3.73 -22.14 -17.86
N MET A 206 -2.66 -21.37 -17.65
CA MET A 206 -2.51 -20.02 -18.20
C MET A 206 -1.41 -19.91 -19.27
N SER A 207 -0.57 -20.91 -19.43
CA SER A 207 0.65 -20.85 -20.23
C SER A 207 0.50 -21.06 -21.73
N ASN A 208 -0.69 -21.18 -22.29
CA ASN A 208 -0.90 -21.39 -23.74
C ASN A 208 -2.31 -21.02 -24.23
N VAL A 209 -3.04 -20.19 -23.54
CA VAL A 209 -4.36 -19.81 -24.02
C VAL A 209 -4.21 -18.56 -24.88
N LYS A 210 -4.07 -18.77 -26.20
CA LYS A 210 -4.58 -17.82 -27.15
C LYS A 210 -6.08 -17.84 -26.99
N ASN A 211 -6.60 -16.75 -26.45
CA ASN A 211 -8.04 -16.62 -26.26
C ASN A 211 -8.72 -15.95 -27.45
N ASP A 212 -7.96 -15.73 -28.57
CA ASP A 212 -8.36 -15.01 -29.78
C ASP A 212 -8.78 -13.54 -29.52
N LEU A 213 -8.48 -13.01 -28.34
CA LEU A 213 -8.66 -11.62 -27.98
C LEU A 213 -7.33 -10.90 -28.11
N ILE A 214 -7.30 -9.80 -28.86
CA ILE A 214 -6.08 -9.07 -29.24
C ILE A 214 -6.10 -7.72 -28.54
N ASP A 215 -4.97 -7.34 -27.95
CA ASP A 215 -4.75 -6.03 -27.34
C ASP A 215 -5.83 -5.69 -26.29
N CYS A 216 -6.40 -4.49 -26.38
CA CYS A 216 -7.41 -4.02 -25.44
C CYS A 216 -8.74 -4.82 -25.44
N LYS A 217 -8.85 -5.86 -26.24
CA LYS A 217 -9.98 -6.81 -26.14
C LYS A 217 -9.68 -7.95 -25.16
N ASP A 218 -8.40 -8.16 -24.85
CA ASP A 218 -7.99 -9.16 -23.87
C ASP A 218 -8.24 -8.63 -22.47
N PRO A 219 -8.90 -9.39 -21.57
CA PRO A 219 -9.13 -8.99 -20.18
C PRO A 219 -7.83 -8.68 -19.43
N SER A 220 -6.71 -9.31 -19.78
CA SER A 220 -5.41 -9.02 -19.20
C SER A 220 -4.87 -7.64 -19.54
N CYS A 221 -5.35 -7.06 -20.65
CA CYS A 221 -5.04 -5.71 -21.07
C CYS A 221 -6.01 -4.68 -20.48
N PHE A 222 -7.31 -4.81 -20.78
CA PHE A 222 -8.25 -3.74 -20.43
C PHE A 222 -8.62 -3.71 -18.93
N LYS A 223 -8.49 -4.84 -18.21
CA LYS A 223 -8.65 -4.90 -16.76
C LYS A 223 -7.35 -4.63 -15.98
N ASN A 224 -6.23 -4.52 -16.68
CA ASN A 224 -4.95 -4.25 -16.06
C ASN A 224 -4.71 -2.74 -15.93
N TRP A 225 -4.76 -2.23 -14.71
CA TRP A 225 -4.52 -0.82 -14.41
C TRP A 225 -3.15 -0.29 -14.90
N ARG A 226 -2.16 -1.19 -15.12
CA ARG A 226 -0.83 -0.84 -15.67
C ARG A 226 -0.84 -0.60 -17.16
N VAL A 227 -1.89 -1.03 -17.86
CA VAL A 227 -2.03 -0.87 -19.29
C VAL A 227 -2.77 0.42 -19.59
N THR A 228 -2.02 1.48 -19.85
CA THR A 228 -2.60 2.82 -20.04
C THR A 228 -3.23 3.01 -21.41
N VAL A 229 -2.76 2.30 -22.44
CA VAL A 229 -3.31 2.36 -23.81
C VAL A 229 -4.73 1.84 -23.90
N CYS A 230 -5.12 0.91 -23.03
CA CYS A 230 -6.46 0.37 -23.00
C CYS A 230 -7.42 1.16 -22.09
N GLN A 231 -6.91 2.09 -21.33
CA GLN A 231 -7.69 2.95 -20.45
C GLN A 231 -8.10 4.29 -21.08
N SER A 232 -7.67 4.56 -22.30
CA SER A 232 -8.08 5.75 -23.06
C SER A 232 -9.54 5.69 -23.52
N GLU A 233 -10.15 4.52 -23.57
CA GLU A 233 -11.59 4.36 -23.44
C GLU A 233 -11.83 4.23 -21.93
N ALA A 234 -12.21 5.32 -21.27
CA ALA A 234 -12.57 5.30 -19.87
C ALA A 234 -13.41 4.05 -19.59
N PRO A 235 -13.14 3.30 -18.49
CA PRO A 235 -13.95 2.14 -18.21
C PRO A 235 -15.41 2.59 -18.29
N LYS A 236 -16.12 2.12 -19.29
CA LYS A 236 -17.53 2.29 -19.35
C LYS A 236 -18.04 1.50 -18.14
N TRP A 237 -18.85 2.13 -17.38
CA TRP A 237 -19.52 1.51 -16.27
C TRP A 237 -20.93 1.23 -16.72
N GLU A 238 -21.43 0.05 -16.50
CA GLU A 238 -22.85 -0.17 -16.63
C GLU A 238 -23.61 0.59 -15.55
N LEU A 239 -24.27 1.68 -15.90
CA LEU A 239 -24.94 2.55 -14.93
C LEU A 239 -26.36 2.94 -15.40
N GLY A 240 -27.27 3.06 -14.47
CA GLY A 240 -28.62 3.56 -14.74
C GLY A 240 -29.43 2.64 -15.67
N ASP A 241 -29.88 3.17 -16.80
CA ASP A 241 -30.73 2.41 -17.76
C ASP A 241 -29.98 1.29 -18.48
N GLU A 242 -28.64 1.36 -18.55
CA GLU A 242 -27.79 0.32 -19.09
C GLU A 242 -27.85 -0.97 -18.29
N CYS A 243 -28.18 -0.89 -16.99
CA CYS A 243 -28.33 -2.04 -16.09
C CYS A 243 -29.58 -2.90 -16.35
N THR A 244 -30.34 -2.64 -17.43
CA THR A 244 -31.56 -3.38 -17.75
C THR A 244 -31.80 -3.51 -19.26
N ASP A 245 -30.80 -3.27 -20.08
CA ASP A 245 -30.94 -3.27 -21.54
C ASP A 245 -30.52 -4.59 -22.21
N GLY A 246 -30.00 -5.54 -21.43
CA GLY A 246 -29.58 -6.86 -21.90
C GLY A 246 -28.25 -6.87 -22.62
N THR A 247 -27.47 -5.80 -22.49
CA THR A 247 -26.18 -5.62 -23.18
C THR A 247 -25.06 -5.48 -22.16
N ASP A 248 -23.91 -6.08 -22.40
CA ASP A 248 -22.66 -5.82 -21.68
C ASP A 248 -22.11 -4.47 -22.21
N ASN A 249 -22.34 -3.37 -21.46
CA ASN A 249 -22.09 -2.02 -21.95
C ASN A 249 -20.66 -1.55 -21.67
N ASP A 250 -19.94 -2.22 -20.78
CA ASP A 250 -18.56 -1.89 -20.45
C ASP A 250 -17.53 -2.93 -20.95
N GLY A 251 -18.02 -4.06 -21.48
CA GLY A 251 -17.20 -5.10 -22.09
C GLY A 251 -16.54 -6.05 -21.10
N ASP A 252 -17.05 -6.12 -19.86
CA ASP A 252 -16.49 -6.96 -18.80
C ASP A 252 -17.08 -8.38 -18.74
N THR A 253 -17.99 -8.71 -19.69
CA THR A 253 -18.71 -9.97 -19.82
C THR A 253 -19.84 -10.20 -18.82
N LEU A 254 -20.12 -9.23 -17.96
CA LEU A 254 -21.30 -9.21 -17.11
C LEU A 254 -22.38 -8.37 -17.80
N VAL A 255 -23.62 -8.63 -17.50
CA VAL A 255 -24.75 -7.99 -18.15
C VAL A 255 -25.75 -7.57 -17.10
N ASP A 256 -26.18 -6.32 -17.14
CA ASP A 256 -27.24 -5.82 -16.27
C ASP A 256 -26.99 -6.11 -14.77
N CYS A 257 -27.97 -6.67 -14.09
CA CYS A 257 -27.89 -6.94 -12.66
C CYS A 257 -26.94 -8.11 -12.27
N ASP A 258 -26.33 -8.78 -13.22
CA ASP A 258 -25.21 -9.69 -12.96
C ASP A 258 -23.88 -8.92 -12.82
N ASP A 259 -23.86 -7.67 -13.30
CA ASP A 259 -22.73 -6.77 -13.17
C ASP A 259 -22.72 -6.06 -11.79
N PRO A 260 -21.61 -6.13 -11.05
CA PRO A 260 -21.46 -5.40 -9.80
C PRO A 260 -21.60 -3.86 -9.95
N ASP A 261 -21.33 -3.31 -11.14
CA ASP A 261 -21.50 -1.88 -11.41
C ASP A 261 -22.97 -1.46 -11.34
N CYS A 262 -23.84 -2.36 -11.71
CA CYS A 262 -25.28 -2.19 -11.59
C CYS A 262 -25.83 -2.40 -10.18
N LEU A 263 -25.02 -2.80 -9.21
CA LEU A 263 -25.45 -3.10 -7.86
C LEU A 263 -25.16 -1.98 -6.86
N HIS A 264 -25.37 -0.73 -7.24
CA HIS A 264 -25.17 0.45 -6.39
C HIS A 264 -26.49 1.06 -5.88
N ALA A 265 -26.38 1.99 -4.92
CA ALA A 265 -27.55 2.70 -4.41
C ALA A 265 -28.25 3.49 -5.53
N GLY A 266 -29.55 3.26 -5.71
CA GLY A 266 -30.35 3.90 -6.75
C GLY A 266 -30.35 3.17 -8.10
N SER A 267 -29.63 2.08 -8.23
CA SER A 267 -29.69 1.19 -9.38
C SER A 267 -31.07 0.48 -9.45
N PRO A 268 -31.53 0.12 -10.67
CA PRO A 268 -32.70 -0.76 -10.84
C PRO A 268 -32.46 -2.17 -10.27
N CYS A 269 -31.20 -2.56 -10.05
CA CYS A 269 -30.82 -3.86 -9.53
C CYS A 269 -30.89 -3.92 -8.00
N ASP A 270 -31.50 -4.95 -7.47
CA ASP A 270 -31.59 -5.16 -6.03
C ASP A 270 -30.36 -5.93 -5.54
N LEU A 271 -29.69 -5.40 -4.53
CA LEU A 271 -28.61 -6.11 -3.82
C LEU A 271 -29.09 -7.39 -3.13
N ASN A 272 -30.42 -7.62 -3.04
CA ASN A 272 -31.02 -8.78 -2.36
C ASN A 272 -30.47 -9.03 -0.95
N GLY A 273 -30.14 -7.93 -0.25
CA GLY A 273 -29.52 -7.97 1.09
C GLY A 273 -28.04 -8.35 1.09
N ARG A 274 -27.39 -8.49 -0.07
CA ARG A 274 -25.93 -8.67 -0.17
C ARG A 274 -25.19 -7.40 0.21
N ALA A 275 -24.01 -7.55 0.76
CA ALA A 275 -23.10 -6.46 1.07
C ALA A 275 -22.00 -6.35 0.00
N ARG A 276 -21.73 -5.15 -0.50
CA ARG A 276 -20.57 -4.89 -1.36
C ARG A 276 -19.33 -4.71 -0.53
N VAL A 277 -18.30 -5.46 -0.86
CA VAL A 277 -16.98 -5.46 -0.21
C VAL A 277 -15.94 -4.94 -1.18
N LEU A 278 -15.23 -3.90 -0.78
CA LEU A 278 -14.11 -3.33 -1.53
C LEU A 278 -12.80 -3.77 -0.87
N PHE A 279 -12.05 -4.63 -1.55
CA PHE A 279 -10.70 -4.99 -1.14
C PHE A 279 -9.70 -3.95 -1.66
N ASP A 280 -8.87 -3.47 -0.77
CA ASP A 280 -7.83 -2.48 -1.06
C ASP A 280 -6.67 -3.13 -1.82
N ASN A 281 -6.30 -2.55 -2.96
CA ASN A 281 -5.03 -2.80 -3.65
C ASN A 281 -4.34 -1.46 -4.01
N ALA A 282 -4.87 -0.33 -3.52
CA ALA A 282 -4.28 0.98 -3.76
C ALA A 282 -3.07 1.27 -2.85
N HIS A 283 -2.93 0.50 -1.74
CA HIS A 283 -1.87 0.71 -0.77
C HIS A 283 -0.79 -0.39 -0.84
N HIS A 284 -0.40 -0.76 -2.07
CA HIS A 284 0.66 -1.72 -2.40
C HIS A 284 0.48 -3.10 -1.75
N GLN A 285 -0.73 -3.63 -1.80
CA GLN A 285 -1.03 -5.00 -1.35
C GLN A 285 -0.35 -6.07 -2.21
N ILE A 286 0.06 -5.70 -3.43
CA ILE A 286 0.93 -6.51 -4.28
C ILE A 286 2.37 -6.05 -4.04
N ALA A 287 3.04 -6.65 -3.07
CA ALA A 287 4.43 -6.35 -2.76
C ALA A 287 5.14 -7.58 -2.21
N GLY A 288 6.22 -7.99 -2.83
CA GLY A 288 7.01 -9.15 -2.41
C GLY A 288 6.44 -10.47 -2.93
N ALA A 289 6.56 -11.54 -2.13
CA ALA A 289 6.19 -12.90 -2.53
C ALA A 289 4.72 -13.24 -2.31
N VAL A 290 3.99 -12.43 -1.56
CA VAL A 290 2.58 -12.64 -1.20
C VAL A 290 1.78 -11.43 -1.64
N ASP A 291 0.71 -11.67 -2.37
CA ASP A 291 -0.15 -10.63 -2.91
C ASP A 291 -1.48 -10.65 -2.15
N TRP A 292 -1.72 -9.63 -1.34
CA TRP A 292 -2.93 -9.51 -0.53
C TRP A 292 -4.11 -8.97 -1.34
N ILE A 293 -4.40 -9.64 -2.46
CA ILE A 293 -5.49 -9.35 -3.37
C ILE A 293 -6.37 -10.60 -3.56
N VAL A 294 -7.60 -10.38 -4.00
CA VAL A 294 -8.52 -11.48 -4.34
C VAL A 294 -8.16 -12.06 -5.70
N ASP A 295 -7.94 -11.20 -6.69
CA ASP A 295 -7.57 -11.58 -8.04
C ASP A 295 -6.75 -10.46 -8.71
N ILE A 296 -5.87 -10.83 -9.63
CA ILE A 296 -5.02 -9.90 -10.36
C ILE A 296 -5.77 -9.13 -11.46
N THR A 297 -6.93 -9.61 -11.89
CA THR A 297 -7.64 -9.09 -13.07
C THR A 297 -8.24 -7.69 -12.88
N GLY A 298 -7.92 -6.97 -11.82
CA GLY A 298 -8.31 -5.58 -11.61
C GLY A 298 -9.51 -5.41 -10.69
N ARG A 299 -10.46 -4.57 -11.07
CA ARG A 299 -11.60 -4.19 -10.23
C ARG A 299 -12.49 -5.36 -9.87
N HIS A 300 -12.92 -6.14 -10.87
CA HIS A 300 -13.73 -7.34 -10.68
C HIS A 300 -12.87 -8.59 -10.80
N PRO A 301 -12.96 -9.53 -9.85
CA PRO A 301 -12.34 -10.82 -10.02
C PRO A 301 -12.93 -11.55 -11.24
N PHE A 302 -12.07 -12.15 -12.06
CA PHE A 302 -12.48 -12.87 -13.26
C PHE A 302 -12.00 -14.33 -13.24
N PRO A 303 -12.88 -15.31 -13.54
CA PRO A 303 -14.29 -15.16 -13.92
C PRO A 303 -15.17 -14.68 -12.76
N SER A 304 -16.24 -13.94 -13.06
CA SER A 304 -17.17 -13.42 -12.05
C SER A 304 -17.86 -14.50 -11.21
N LYS A 305 -17.97 -15.70 -11.77
CA LYS A 305 -18.51 -16.90 -11.12
C LYS A 305 -17.46 -18.02 -11.15
N PRO A 306 -16.42 -17.97 -10.29
CA PRO A 306 -15.36 -18.98 -10.29
C PRO A 306 -15.91 -20.33 -9.88
N ALA A 307 -15.57 -21.39 -10.65
CA ALA A 307 -15.97 -22.76 -10.31
C ALA A 307 -15.14 -23.32 -9.14
N LYS A 308 -13.89 -22.89 -9.03
CA LYS A 308 -12.96 -23.28 -7.97
C LYS A 308 -12.12 -22.07 -7.54
N GLU A 309 -11.49 -22.16 -6.39
CA GLU A 309 -10.63 -21.09 -5.84
C GLU A 309 -9.43 -20.73 -6.72
N ASP A 310 -8.89 -21.70 -7.47
CA ASP A 310 -7.74 -21.51 -8.36
C ASP A 310 -8.13 -20.77 -9.67
N ASP A 311 -9.40 -20.43 -9.88
CA ASP A 311 -9.84 -19.61 -11.02
C ASP A 311 -9.49 -18.11 -10.78
N TRP A 312 -9.26 -17.72 -9.53
CA TRP A 312 -8.77 -16.40 -9.14
C TRP A 312 -7.33 -16.49 -8.66
N HIS A 313 -6.55 -15.45 -8.94
CA HIS A 313 -5.13 -15.40 -8.65
C HIS A 313 -4.79 -14.26 -7.70
N GLY A 314 -4.66 -14.60 -6.44
CA GLY A 314 -4.26 -13.73 -5.35
C GLY A 314 -4.30 -14.50 -4.04
N SER A 315 -3.55 -14.07 -3.04
CA SER A 315 -3.51 -14.78 -1.74
C SER A 315 -4.84 -14.76 -0.98
N LEU A 316 -5.78 -13.89 -1.37
CA LEU A 316 -7.11 -13.81 -0.80
C LEU A 316 -8.18 -14.54 -1.63
N SER A 317 -7.80 -15.27 -2.69
CA SER A 317 -8.75 -15.86 -3.64
C SER A 317 -9.72 -16.83 -2.96
N SER A 318 -9.25 -17.72 -2.08
CA SER A 318 -10.11 -18.63 -1.32
C SER A 318 -11.10 -17.90 -0.42
N TRP A 319 -10.65 -16.82 0.24
CA TRP A 319 -11.53 -16.03 1.09
C TRP A 319 -12.56 -15.26 0.28
N GLY A 320 -12.14 -14.59 -0.79
CA GLY A 320 -13.04 -13.88 -1.72
C GLY A 320 -14.10 -14.80 -2.30
N LYS A 321 -13.69 -16.01 -2.74
CA LYS A 321 -14.63 -17.02 -3.25
C LYS A 321 -15.61 -17.50 -2.20
N ASP A 322 -15.18 -17.79 -0.98
CA ASP A 322 -16.08 -18.20 0.10
C ASP A 322 -17.09 -17.10 0.46
N LEU A 323 -16.69 -15.81 0.39
CA LEU A 323 -17.60 -14.69 0.56
C LEU A 323 -18.67 -14.67 -0.55
N LEU A 324 -18.24 -14.80 -1.81
CA LEU A 324 -19.15 -14.87 -2.96
C LEU A 324 -20.10 -16.05 -2.86
N ASP A 325 -19.59 -17.26 -2.57
CA ASP A 325 -20.36 -18.50 -2.47
C ASP A 325 -21.38 -18.48 -1.32
N SER A 326 -21.15 -17.66 -0.29
CA SER A 326 -22.14 -17.49 0.78
C SER A 326 -23.44 -16.86 0.28
N GLY A 327 -23.42 -16.17 -0.86
CA GLY A 327 -24.56 -15.41 -1.39
C GLY A 327 -24.84 -14.11 -0.61
N HIS A 328 -24.00 -13.74 0.35
CA HIS A 328 -24.18 -12.57 1.21
C HIS A 328 -23.31 -11.38 0.78
N PHE A 329 -22.33 -11.59 -0.08
CA PHE A 329 -21.35 -10.57 -0.45
C PHE A 329 -21.14 -10.49 -1.97
N ILE A 330 -20.77 -9.31 -2.41
CA ILE A 330 -20.21 -9.00 -3.71
C ILE A 330 -18.80 -8.49 -3.46
N VAL A 331 -17.82 -8.97 -4.23
CA VAL A 331 -16.41 -8.73 -3.99
C VAL A 331 -15.83 -7.93 -5.13
N GLU A 332 -15.22 -6.79 -4.80
CA GLU A 332 -14.51 -5.91 -5.73
C GLU A 332 -13.15 -5.52 -5.17
N THR A 333 -12.24 -5.11 -6.04
CA THR A 333 -10.91 -4.59 -5.67
C THR A 333 -10.79 -3.13 -6.06
N LEU A 334 -10.24 -2.29 -5.17
CA LEU A 334 -9.80 -0.93 -5.49
C LEU A 334 -8.41 -1.04 -6.13
N PRO A 335 -8.25 -0.76 -7.43
CA PRO A 335 -6.95 -0.87 -8.11
C PRO A 335 -5.91 0.12 -7.59
N GLN A 336 -4.63 -0.13 -7.90
CA GLN A 336 -3.50 0.67 -7.41
C GLN A 336 -3.48 2.13 -7.89
N ASP A 337 -4.10 2.40 -9.03
CA ASP A 337 -4.23 3.75 -9.60
C ASP A 337 -5.41 4.55 -9.03
N ARG A 338 -6.12 3.98 -8.05
CA ARG A 338 -7.31 4.57 -7.44
C ARG A 338 -7.07 4.95 -5.99
N THR A 339 -8.01 5.71 -5.45
CA THR A 339 -7.96 6.23 -4.08
C THR A 339 -9.32 6.09 -3.43
N PHE A 340 -9.36 5.98 -2.10
CA PHE A 340 -10.62 6.01 -1.37
C PHE A 340 -11.25 7.39 -1.43
N THR A 341 -12.49 7.45 -1.91
CA THR A 341 -13.32 8.66 -1.89
C THR A 341 -14.62 8.39 -1.15
N TYR A 342 -15.25 9.43 -0.62
CA TYR A 342 -16.55 9.32 0.03
C TYR A 342 -17.43 10.51 -0.29
N LYS A 343 -18.63 10.23 -0.83
CA LYS A 343 -19.60 11.21 -1.33
C LYS A 343 -19.11 11.99 -2.56
N ASP A 344 -18.30 11.36 -3.37
CA ASP A 344 -17.91 11.84 -4.69
C ASP A 344 -18.61 10.99 -5.77
N SER A 345 -19.75 11.44 -6.25
CA SER A 345 -20.53 10.74 -7.27
C SER A 345 -19.85 10.66 -8.64
N THR A 346 -18.72 11.33 -8.83
CA THR A 346 -17.92 11.23 -10.06
C THR A 346 -17.01 10.01 -10.06
N LYS A 347 -16.89 9.32 -8.92
CA LYS A 347 -16.04 8.15 -8.74
C LYS A 347 -16.90 6.89 -8.60
N PRO A 348 -16.82 5.96 -9.55
CA PRO A 348 -17.64 4.74 -9.52
C PRO A 348 -17.37 3.85 -8.30
N GLN A 349 -16.11 3.80 -7.85
CA GLN A 349 -15.71 3.10 -6.62
C GLN A 349 -15.70 4.03 -5.39
N ASP A 350 -16.59 5.04 -5.37
CA ASP A 350 -16.82 5.84 -4.17
C ASP A 350 -17.39 4.96 -3.04
N LEU A 351 -16.92 5.19 -1.82
CA LEU A 351 -17.30 4.37 -0.65
C LEU A 351 -18.80 4.42 -0.32
N THR A 352 -19.56 5.38 -0.86
CA THR A 352 -21.04 5.37 -0.73
C THR A 352 -21.67 4.14 -1.38
N ASN A 353 -20.99 3.52 -2.33
CA ASN A 353 -21.45 2.32 -3.03
C ASN A 353 -21.11 1.01 -2.30
N TYR A 354 -20.38 1.05 -1.20
CA TYR A 354 -19.88 -0.13 -0.48
C TYR A 354 -20.41 -0.21 0.94
N ASN A 355 -20.44 -1.41 1.47
CA ASN A 355 -20.78 -1.68 2.86
C ASN A 355 -19.52 -1.90 3.71
N ILE A 356 -18.50 -2.54 3.14
CA ILE A 356 -17.29 -2.95 3.85
C ILE A 356 -16.07 -2.61 3.00
N VAL A 357 -15.04 -2.05 3.63
CA VAL A 357 -13.69 -1.93 3.09
C VAL A 357 -12.79 -2.90 3.81
N VAL A 358 -11.96 -3.62 3.08
CA VAL A 358 -10.95 -4.54 3.62
C VAL A 358 -9.57 -4.10 3.14
N SER A 359 -8.68 -3.73 4.07
CA SER A 359 -7.29 -3.39 3.76
C SER A 359 -6.35 -4.34 4.48
N VAL A 360 -5.65 -5.17 3.71
CA VAL A 360 -4.74 -6.20 4.22
C VAL A 360 -3.31 -5.73 4.02
N GLU A 361 -2.60 -5.55 5.13
CA GLU A 361 -1.17 -5.22 5.16
C GLU A 361 -0.78 -4.06 4.21
N PRO A 362 -1.35 -2.85 4.41
CA PRO A 362 -1.00 -1.71 3.58
C PRO A 362 0.48 -1.35 3.75
N SER A 363 1.19 -1.19 2.63
CA SER A 363 2.62 -0.84 2.58
C SER A 363 2.85 0.62 2.15
N VAL A 364 1.79 1.40 1.97
CA VAL A 364 1.81 2.85 1.70
C VAL A 364 0.87 3.54 2.67
N LYS A 365 1.22 4.74 3.10
CA LYS A 365 0.37 5.55 3.96
C LYS A 365 -0.86 6.06 3.22
N TYR A 366 -1.97 6.12 3.93
CA TYR A 366 -3.18 6.76 3.43
C TYR A 366 -2.98 8.27 3.33
N THR A 367 -3.47 8.87 2.27
CA THR A 367 -3.49 10.33 2.12
C THR A 367 -4.49 10.98 3.09
N PRO A 368 -4.36 12.28 3.41
CA PRO A 368 -5.32 12.97 4.27
C PRO A 368 -6.78 12.91 3.77
N ASP A 369 -6.99 12.90 2.45
CA ASP A 369 -8.32 12.79 1.85
C ASP A 369 -8.89 11.38 2.02
N GLU A 370 -8.07 10.34 1.88
CA GLU A 370 -8.48 8.96 2.13
C GLU A 370 -8.78 8.69 3.61
N ILE A 371 -7.96 9.23 4.51
CA ILE A 371 -8.22 9.17 5.96
C ILE A 371 -9.57 9.79 6.30
N LYS A 372 -9.86 10.94 5.71
CA LYS A 372 -11.16 11.61 5.88
C LYS A 372 -12.30 10.78 5.28
N ALA A 373 -12.11 10.23 4.08
CA ALA A 373 -13.10 9.39 3.41
C ALA A 373 -13.43 8.14 4.24
N LEU A 374 -12.44 7.40 4.73
CA LEU A 374 -12.60 6.23 5.58
C LEU A 374 -13.27 6.59 6.92
N TYR A 375 -12.88 7.71 7.53
CA TYR A 375 -13.49 8.18 8.78
C TYR A 375 -14.98 8.49 8.62
N GLU A 376 -15.36 9.29 7.61
CA GLU A 376 -16.76 9.65 7.36
C GLU A 376 -17.57 8.41 6.92
N PHE A 377 -16.99 7.52 6.13
CA PHE A 377 -17.61 6.25 5.74
C PHE A 377 -17.99 5.41 6.97
N VAL A 378 -17.05 5.18 7.88
CA VAL A 378 -17.33 4.44 9.13
C VAL A 378 -18.35 5.16 10.00
N LYS A 379 -18.18 6.48 10.18
CA LYS A 379 -19.11 7.29 10.98
C LYS A 379 -20.56 7.19 10.48
N ASP A 380 -20.76 7.14 9.18
CA ASP A 380 -22.09 7.09 8.57
C ASP A 380 -22.69 5.69 8.48
N GLY A 381 -21.95 4.64 8.86
CA GLY A 381 -22.45 3.26 8.96
C GLY A 381 -21.74 2.25 8.08
N GLY A 382 -20.71 2.65 7.35
CA GLY A 382 -19.81 1.73 6.67
C GLY A 382 -18.95 0.93 7.64
N SER A 383 -18.37 -0.15 7.17
CA SER A 383 -17.52 -1.02 7.98
C SER A 383 -16.11 -1.14 7.41
N LEU A 384 -15.12 -1.29 8.28
CA LEU A 384 -13.71 -1.36 7.92
C LEU A 384 -13.07 -2.59 8.55
N MET A 385 -12.29 -3.33 7.76
CA MET A 385 -11.47 -4.43 8.26
C MET A 385 -10.00 -4.15 7.92
N LEU A 386 -9.17 -4.03 8.95
CA LEU A 386 -7.75 -3.70 8.84
C LEU A 386 -6.91 -4.88 9.30
N PHE A 387 -5.91 -5.22 8.50
CA PHE A 387 -4.91 -6.19 8.89
C PHE A 387 -3.54 -5.50 9.00
N ALA A 388 -2.94 -5.63 10.15
CA ALA A 388 -1.54 -5.30 10.36
C ALA A 388 -0.65 -6.53 10.14
N ASP A 389 0.64 -6.35 10.25
CA ASP A 389 1.65 -7.40 10.35
C ASP A 389 2.75 -6.93 11.32
N HIS A 390 3.82 -7.70 11.52
CA HIS A 390 4.90 -7.31 12.42
C HIS A 390 5.62 -6.04 11.94
N THR A 391 6.23 -5.33 12.87
CA THR A 391 7.04 -4.15 12.54
C THR A 391 8.23 -4.55 11.67
N GLY A 392 8.44 -3.79 10.59
CA GLY A 392 9.49 -4.04 9.62
C GLY A 392 9.10 -5.02 8.51
N ALA A 393 7.83 -5.45 8.43
CA ALA A 393 7.27 -6.12 7.25
C ALA A 393 7.07 -5.10 6.10
N ASP A 394 8.13 -4.36 5.79
CA ASP A 394 8.17 -3.42 4.68
C ASP A 394 8.51 -4.20 3.40
N ARG A 395 7.49 -4.50 2.62
CA ARG A 395 7.62 -5.41 1.48
C ARG A 395 8.10 -4.75 0.21
N ASP A 396 7.85 -3.47 0.03
CA ASP A 396 8.23 -2.68 -1.13
C ASP A 396 9.46 -1.79 -0.89
N GLY A 397 9.95 -1.73 0.36
CA GLY A 397 11.19 -1.07 0.74
C GLY A 397 11.13 0.44 0.81
N ASN A 398 9.94 0.97 1.03
CA ASN A 398 9.71 2.41 1.16
C ASN A 398 9.76 2.92 2.61
N ASP A 399 10.20 2.09 3.56
CA ASP A 399 10.20 2.33 5.01
C ASP A 399 8.80 2.42 5.65
N VAL A 400 7.74 2.03 4.96
CA VAL A 400 6.38 1.97 5.49
C VAL A 400 5.94 0.51 5.58
N ASP A 401 5.72 0.03 6.78
CA ASP A 401 5.05 -1.23 7.06
C ASP A 401 3.59 -0.99 7.47
N ALA A 402 2.79 -2.04 7.55
CA ALA A 402 1.38 -1.93 7.92
C ALA A 402 1.17 -1.30 9.30
N VAL A 403 2.10 -1.50 10.25
CA VAL A 403 2.06 -0.87 11.58
C VAL A 403 2.16 0.65 11.45
N LYS A 404 3.12 1.12 10.63
CA LYS A 404 3.30 2.55 10.38
C LYS A 404 2.14 3.15 9.60
N ALA A 405 1.66 2.47 8.55
CA ALA A 405 0.55 2.94 7.72
C ALA A 405 -0.74 3.10 8.55
N ILE A 406 -1.10 2.08 9.35
CA ILE A 406 -2.31 2.11 10.17
C ILE A 406 -2.17 3.10 11.34
N ASN A 407 -1.02 3.14 12.02
CA ASN A 407 -0.82 4.11 13.11
C ASN A 407 -0.81 5.56 12.59
N ASP A 408 -0.30 5.81 11.40
CA ASP A 408 -0.35 7.11 10.75
C ASP A 408 -1.81 7.52 10.44
N LEU A 409 -2.60 6.60 9.87
CA LEU A 409 -4.04 6.79 9.68
C LEU A 409 -4.73 7.14 11.00
N LEU A 410 -4.53 6.36 12.06
CA LEU A 410 -5.17 6.56 13.36
C LEU A 410 -4.81 7.89 14.01
N ALA A 411 -3.55 8.32 13.88
CA ALA A 411 -3.07 9.59 14.43
C ALA A 411 -3.60 10.82 13.69
N GLN A 412 -4.02 10.65 12.42
CA GLN A 412 -4.52 11.73 11.56
C GLN A 412 -6.04 11.70 11.37
N LEU A 413 -6.76 10.79 12.03
CA LEU A 413 -8.22 10.79 11.97
C LEU A 413 -8.80 12.16 12.38
N PRO A 414 -9.89 12.63 11.76
CA PRO A 414 -10.59 13.82 12.22
C PRO A 414 -10.87 13.76 13.72
N ASN A 415 -10.53 14.81 14.45
CA ASN A 415 -10.59 14.93 15.91
C ASN A 415 -9.60 14.08 16.72
N ALA A 416 -8.67 13.37 16.11
CA ALA A 416 -7.55 12.77 16.85
C ALA A 416 -6.65 13.87 17.43
N LYS A 417 -6.22 13.71 18.68
CA LYS A 417 -5.24 14.59 19.32
C LYS A 417 -3.84 13.97 19.29
N SER A 418 -3.79 12.67 19.24
CA SER A 418 -2.58 11.85 19.13
C SER A 418 -2.96 10.43 18.71
N LEU A 419 -1.96 9.58 18.47
CA LEU A 419 -2.17 8.16 18.21
C LEU A 419 -2.99 7.46 19.31
N THR A 420 -2.77 7.82 20.58
CA THR A 420 -3.46 7.22 21.74
C THR A 420 -4.77 7.92 22.11
N GLU A 421 -5.02 9.10 21.55
CA GLU A 421 -6.26 9.87 21.72
C GLU A 421 -6.96 10.06 20.37
N ASN A 422 -7.21 8.98 19.64
CA ASN A 422 -7.92 8.98 18.38
C ASN A 422 -9.37 8.50 18.55
N PRO A 423 -10.28 8.89 17.65
CA PRO A 423 -11.71 8.56 17.74
C PRO A 423 -12.04 7.06 17.77
N TRP A 424 -11.22 6.21 17.15
CA TRP A 424 -11.46 4.78 17.11
C TRP A 424 -10.91 4.04 18.32
N GLY A 425 -10.14 4.71 19.18
CA GLY A 425 -9.78 4.26 20.52
C GLY A 425 -8.78 3.11 20.58
N PHE A 426 -7.94 2.92 19.57
CA PHE A 426 -6.89 1.91 19.57
C PHE A 426 -5.63 2.36 18.81
N SER A 427 -4.55 1.61 18.97
CA SER A 427 -3.34 1.71 18.15
C SER A 427 -2.73 0.33 17.91
N VAL A 428 -1.91 0.23 16.86
CA VAL A 428 -1.15 -0.99 16.52
C VAL A 428 0.15 -0.99 17.31
N LYS A 429 0.45 -2.10 17.99
CA LYS A 429 1.70 -2.28 18.74
C LYS A 429 2.91 -2.37 17.82
N ILE A 430 4.02 -1.79 18.26
CA ILE A 430 5.32 -1.98 17.62
C ILE A 430 5.95 -3.26 18.20
N ILE A 431 5.93 -4.34 17.44
CA ILE A 431 6.47 -5.64 17.82
C ILE A 431 7.45 -6.11 16.74
N THR A 432 8.73 -6.22 17.08
CA THR A 432 9.81 -6.57 16.13
C THR A 432 10.15 -8.05 16.13
N GLU A 433 9.77 -8.80 17.17
CA GLU A 433 10.12 -10.22 17.35
C GLU A 433 8.90 -11.04 17.79
N MET A 434 7.78 -10.91 17.10
CA MET A 434 6.64 -11.77 17.41
C MET A 434 6.89 -13.19 16.92
N LYS A 435 6.70 -14.16 17.80
CA LYS A 435 6.78 -15.58 17.45
C LYS A 435 5.42 -16.06 17.01
N SER A 436 5.41 -17.00 16.07
CA SER A 436 4.19 -17.69 15.72
C SER A 436 3.59 -18.38 16.94
N GLU A 437 2.33 -18.13 17.19
CA GLU A 437 1.55 -18.74 18.27
C GLU A 437 0.08 -18.87 17.86
N THR A 438 -0.74 -19.42 18.71
CA THR A 438 -2.19 -19.42 18.50
C THR A 438 -2.85 -18.31 19.31
N ALA A 439 -4.03 -17.89 18.87
CA ALA A 439 -4.90 -16.98 19.62
C ALA A 439 -6.27 -17.64 19.83
N ALA A 440 -6.91 -17.29 20.93
CA ALA A 440 -8.20 -17.83 21.32
C ALA A 440 -9.20 -16.70 21.63
N PRO A 441 -10.51 -16.97 21.55
CA PRO A 441 -11.53 -16.00 21.92
C PRO A 441 -11.32 -15.43 23.32
N ASN A 442 -11.41 -14.10 23.43
CA ASN A 442 -11.47 -13.43 24.74
C ASN A 442 -12.79 -13.81 25.45
N ALA A 443 -12.78 -13.87 26.76
CA ALA A 443 -13.97 -14.19 27.58
C ALA A 443 -15.16 -13.23 27.33
N ASN A 444 -14.86 -12.00 26.93
CA ASN A 444 -15.84 -10.94 26.64
C ASN A 444 -15.97 -10.65 25.14
N ALA A 445 -15.49 -11.55 24.27
CA ALA A 445 -15.58 -11.38 22.82
C ALA A 445 -17.05 -11.30 22.36
N ILE A 446 -17.25 -10.65 21.22
CA ILE A 446 -18.57 -10.61 20.56
C ILE A 446 -18.89 -12.00 20.05
N ALA A 447 -19.96 -12.59 20.58
CA ALA A 447 -20.29 -14.01 20.38
C ALA A 447 -20.46 -14.37 18.90
N GLU A 448 -21.01 -13.47 18.09
CA GLU A 448 -21.21 -13.67 16.66
C GLU A 448 -19.89 -13.82 15.90
N ILE A 449 -18.86 -13.04 16.28
CA ILE A 449 -17.55 -13.07 15.63
C ILE A 449 -16.78 -14.35 15.97
N VAL A 450 -16.94 -14.86 17.18
CA VAL A 450 -16.21 -16.04 17.67
C VAL A 450 -17.05 -17.32 17.66
N LYS A 451 -18.18 -17.31 16.98
CA LYS A 451 -19.04 -18.50 16.85
C LYS A 451 -18.24 -19.63 16.20
N ASP A 452 -18.23 -20.79 16.87
CA ASP A 452 -17.51 -22.01 16.45
C ASP A 452 -15.98 -21.82 16.27
N VAL A 453 -15.42 -20.73 16.78
CA VAL A 453 -13.98 -20.46 16.80
C VAL A 453 -13.39 -20.88 18.14
N LYS A 454 -12.42 -21.78 18.11
CA LYS A 454 -11.66 -22.20 19.30
C LYS A 454 -10.26 -21.61 19.29
N LYS A 455 -9.61 -21.65 18.12
CA LYS A 455 -8.24 -21.15 17.94
C LYS A 455 -8.01 -20.67 16.53
N THR A 456 -7.28 -19.55 16.43
CA THR A 456 -6.73 -19.03 15.18
C THR A 456 -5.19 -19.06 15.24
N GLY A 457 -4.54 -18.97 14.09
CA GLY A 457 -3.09 -18.79 14.00
C GLY A 457 -2.69 -17.33 14.15
N SER A 458 -1.47 -17.11 14.59
CA SER A 458 -0.72 -15.87 14.47
C SER A 458 0.70 -16.24 14.03
N TYR A 459 1.11 -15.78 12.86
CA TYR A 459 2.31 -16.24 12.14
C TYR A 459 3.41 -15.17 12.11
N ALA A 460 3.70 -14.59 13.26
CA ALA A 460 4.63 -13.49 13.50
C ALA A 460 4.05 -12.08 13.27
N GLY A 461 2.75 -11.90 13.42
CA GLY A 461 2.09 -10.60 13.30
C GLY A 461 2.33 -9.65 14.47
N THR A 462 1.38 -8.77 14.73
CA THR A 462 1.37 -7.80 15.83
C THR A 462 0.11 -7.92 16.67
N ALA A 463 -0.15 -6.92 17.51
CA ALA A 463 -1.31 -6.83 18.37
C ALA A 463 -1.74 -5.36 18.54
N PHE A 464 -2.74 -5.12 19.35
CA PHE A 464 -3.32 -3.79 19.53
C PHE A 464 -3.24 -3.34 21.00
N ASP A 465 -3.17 -2.01 21.18
CA ASP A 465 -3.46 -1.34 22.43
C ASP A 465 -4.84 -0.70 22.35
N ILE A 466 -5.74 -1.10 23.23
CA ILE A 466 -7.08 -0.51 23.35
C ILE A 466 -7.00 0.67 24.32
N HIS A 467 -7.31 1.87 23.83
CA HIS A 467 -7.30 3.12 24.60
C HIS A 467 -8.70 3.53 25.09
N ASN A 468 -9.75 3.03 24.40
CA ASN A 468 -11.14 3.28 24.77
C ASN A 468 -11.95 1.98 24.76
N HIS A 469 -12.11 1.39 25.94
CA HIS A 469 -12.85 0.12 26.12
C HIS A 469 -14.38 0.26 26.00
N ASP A 470 -14.92 1.48 25.95
CA ASP A 470 -16.37 1.69 25.75
C ASP A 470 -16.79 1.35 24.33
N ILE A 471 -15.90 1.57 23.34
CA ILE A 471 -16.18 1.35 21.91
C ILE A 471 -15.36 0.21 21.31
N ALA A 472 -14.18 -0.10 21.84
CA ALA A 472 -13.29 -1.15 21.35
C ALA A 472 -13.23 -2.34 22.30
N LYS A 473 -13.34 -3.54 21.76
CA LYS A 473 -13.35 -4.81 22.51
C LYS A 473 -12.31 -5.76 21.96
N SER A 474 -11.59 -6.42 22.84
CA SER A 474 -10.72 -7.53 22.51
C SER A 474 -11.55 -8.75 22.08
N ILE A 475 -11.26 -9.29 20.92
CA ILE A 475 -11.96 -10.45 20.34
C ILE A 475 -11.12 -11.71 20.45
N LEU A 476 -9.85 -11.65 20.04
CA LEU A 476 -8.90 -12.76 20.15
C LEU A 476 -7.68 -12.30 20.93
N VAL A 477 -7.20 -13.17 21.80
CA VAL A 477 -6.01 -12.96 22.63
C VAL A 477 -5.02 -14.08 22.34
N THR A 478 -3.76 -13.73 22.14
CA THR A 478 -2.68 -14.69 21.92
C THR A 478 -2.49 -15.59 23.14
N ASP A 479 -2.22 -16.88 22.89
CA ASP A 479 -2.18 -17.89 23.97
C ASP A 479 -1.00 -17.71 24.93
N ASN A 480 0.18 -17.35 24.41
CA ASN A 480 1.39 -17.24 25.20
C ASN A 480 1.66 -15.79 25.61
N SER A 481 1.66 -14.88 24.64
CA SER A 481 2.02 -13.47 24.85
C SER A 481 0.91 -12.66 25.53
N LYS A 482 -0.33 -13.17 25.55
CA LYS A 482 -1.52 -12.52 26.16
C LYS A 482 -1.79 -11.12 25.61
N LEU A 483 -1.61 -10.96 24.31
CA LEU A 483 -1.82 -9.71 23.61
C LEU A 483 -3.18 -9.70 22.90
N ASP A 484 -3.80 -8.54 22.78
CA ASP A 484 -5.04 -8.33 22.01
C ASP A 484 -4.73 -8.44 20.52
N TYR A 485 -4.92 -9.65 19.96
CA TYR A 485 -4.56 -10.01 18.61
C TYR A 485 -5.60 -9.57 17.56
N ALA A 486 -6.86 -9.63 17.93
CA ALA A 486 -7.94 -9.08 17.13
C ALA A 486 -8.90 -8.28 18.01
N ILE A 487 -9.33 -7.14 17.52
CA ILE A 487 -10.23 -6.22 18.22
C ILE A 487 -11.40 -5.84 17.31
N ALA A 488 -12.54 -5.54 17.91
CA ALA A 488 -13.71 -5.00 17.24
C ALA A 488 -14.11 -3.67 17.85
N ILE A 489 -14.46 -2.71 17.02
CA ILE A 489 -14.82 -1.36 17.41
C ILE A 489 -16.22 -1.04 16.84
N GLU A 490 -17.10 -0.52 17.67
CA GLU A 490 -18.36 0.11 17.26
C GLU A 490 -18.19 1.63 17.40
N TYR A 491 -18.16 2.32 16.28
CA TYR A 491 -17.97 3.76 16.24
C TYR A 491 -19.11 4.43 15.48
N GLU A 492 -19.88 5.29 16.16
CA GLU A 492 -21.07 5.96 15.63
C GLU A 492 -22.06 4.92 15.06
N LYS A 493 -22.23 4.87 13.73
CA LYS A 493 -23.09 3.89 13.07
C LYS A 493 -22.33 2.71 12.47
N GLY A 494 -21.00 2.81 12.33
CA GLY A 494 -20.16 1.84 11.66
C GLY A 494 -19.43 0.90 12.59
N ARG A 495 -18.72 -0.02 11.98
CA ARG A 495 -17.96 -1.08 12.67
C ARG A 495 -16.57 -1.23 12.11
N ILE A 496 -15.62 -1.55 12.97
CA ILE A 496 -14.24 -1.84 12.55
C ILE A 496 -13.81 -3.15 13.18
N ILE A 497 -13.10 -3.98 12.43
CA ILE A 497 -12.30 -5.08 12.95
C ILE A 497 -10.85 -4.83 12.58
N ALA A 498 -9.94 -4.95 13.54
CA ALA A 498 -8.52 -4.91 13.30
C ALA A 498 -7.89 -6.23 13.76
N ILE A 499 -6.99 -6.79 12.94
CA ILE A 499 -6.36 -8.09 13.12
C ILE A 499 -4.85 -7.93 12.96
N GLY A 500 -4.09 -8.54 13.86
CA GLY A 500 -2.65 -8.32 13.99
C GLY A 500 -1.77 -9.10 13.00
N ASP A 501 -2.34 -9.85 12.08
CA ASP A 501 -1.57 -10.69 11.15
C ASP A 501 -2.34 -10.92 9.85
N SER A 502 -1.71 -10.57 8.74
CA SER A 502 -2.24 -10.78 7.40
C SER A 502 -2.26 -12.26 6.98
N SER A 503 -1.31 -13.06 7.49
CA SER A 503 -1.10 -14.46 7.07
C SER A 503 -2.29 -15.38 7.32
N ILE A 504 -3.21 -15.02 8.23
CA ILE A 504 -4.43 -15.80 8.45
C ILE A 504 -5.41 -15.74 7.28
N THR A 505 -5.27 -14.79 6.38
CA THR A 505 -6.09 -14.64 5.18
C THR A 505 -5.53 -15.39 3.98
N GLY A 506 -4.21 -15.67 3.99
CA GLY A 506 -3.51 -16.27 2.87
C GLY A 506 -3.93 -17.70 2.59
N ASP A 507 -4.26 -18.00 1.35
CA ASP A 507 -4.61 -19.36 0.90
C ASP A 507 -3.42 -20.13 0.32
N GLY A 508 -2.25 -19.51 0.30
CA GLY A 508 -1.03 -20.09 -0.22
C GLY A 508 -0.88 -19.98 -1.73
N THR A 509 -1.62 -19.10 -2.39
CA THR A 509 -1.40 -18.73 -3.79
C THR A 509 -0.86 -17.31 -3.90
N ASN A 510 -0.36 -16.95 -5.08
CA ASN A 510 -0.01 -15.57 -5.44
C ASN A 510 -0.71 -15.20 -6.75
N PHE A 511 -0.51 -13.97 -7.22
CA PHE A 511 -1.11 -13.48 -8.46
C PHE A 511 -0.70 -14.29 -9.71
N LEU A 512 0.38 -15.07 -9.63
CA LEU A 512 0.81 -16.00 -10.69
C LEU A 512 0.12 -17.39 -10.58
N GLY A 513 -0.77 -17.59 -9.61
CA GLY A 513 -1.34 -18.90 -9.31
C GLY A 513 -0.33 -19.91 -8.73
N ILE A 514 0.85 -19.44 -8.31
CA ILE A 514 1.86 -20.30 -7.71
C ILE A 514 1.46 -20.60 -6.27
N LYS A 515 1.46 -21.89 -5.90
CA LYS A 515 1.15 -22.29 -4.52
C LYS A 515 2.34 -22.01 -3.61
N LEU A 516 2.14 -21.12 -2.67
CA LEU A 516 3.04 -20.85 -1.56
C LEU A 516 2.73 -21.81 -0.40
N LYS A 517 3.70 -22.01 0.50
CA LYS A 517 3.52 -22.98 1.61
C LYS A 517 2.62 -22.47 2.74
N ASN A 518 2.38 -21.18 2.83
CA ASN A 518 1.65 -20.57 3.94
C ASN A 518 0.19 -20.38 3.57
N ALA A 519 -0.63 -21.37 3.84
CA ALA A 519 -2.07 -21.36 3.61
C ALA A 519 -2.83 -21.15 4.93
N GLY A 520 -2.57 -20.04 5.62
CA GLY A 520 -3.15 -19.75 6.93
C GLY A 520 -4.68 -19.73 6.93
N TYR A 521 -5.31 -19.33 5.82
CA TYR A 521 -6.76 -19.26 5.70
C TYR A 521 -7.46 -20.60 6.02
N LYS A 522 -6.88 -21.72 5.62
CA LYS A 522 -7.41 -23.07 5.81
C LYS A 522 -6.91 -23.75 7.09
N GLU A 523 -6.07 -23.07 7.87
CA GLU A 523 -5.52 -23.61 9.12
C GLU A 523 -6.40 -23.25 10.32
N LEU A 524 -6.50 -24.13 11.29
CA LEU A 524 -7.26 -23.91 12.52
C LEU A 524 -8.71 -23.44 12.21
N ASP A 525 -9.18 -22.46 12.96
CA ASP A 525 -10.51 -21.86 12.76
C ASP A 525 -10.43 -20.49 12.06
N ASN A 526 -9.32 -20.20 11.34
CA ASN A 526 -9.11 -18.90 10.69
C ASN A 526 -10.24 -18.57 9.70
N LYS A 527 -10.61 -19.51 8.84
CA LYS A 527 -11.76 -19.34 7.92
C LYS A 527 -13.04 -18.99 8.66
N ALA A 528 -13.39 -19.75 9.70
CA ALA A 528 -14.63 -19.52 10.46
C ALA A 528 -14.62 -18.13 11.11
N PHE A 529 -13.48 -17.73 11.70
CA PHE A 529 -13.31 -16.41 12.28
C PHE A 529 -13.48 -15.28 11.25
N LEU A 530 -12.83 -15.39 10.10
CA LEU A 530 -12.87 -14.35 9.05
C LEU A 530 -14.27 -14.22 8.45
N ILE A 531 -14.97 -15.34 8.18
CA ILE A 531 -16.35 -15.30 7.68
C ILE A 531 -17.29 -14.69 8.71
N ASN A 532 -17.19 -15.10 9.99
CA ASN A 532 -18.01 -14.52 11.06
C ASN A 532 -17.76 -13.02 11.22
N ALA A 533 -16.50 -12.60 11.12
CA ALA A 533 -16.10 -11.20 11.17
C ALA A 533 -16.75 -10.38 10.06
N MET A 534 -16.74 -10.89 8.81
CA MET A 534 -17.41 -10.25 7.68
C MET A 534 -18.92 -10.20 7.85
N GLU A 535 -19.56 -11.27 8.36
CA GLU A 535 -20.99 -11.27 8.66
C GLU A 535 -21.35 -10.22 9.72
N TRP A 536 -20.53 -10.07 10.76
CA TRP A 536 -20.75 -9.04 11.77
C TRP A 536 -20.60 -7.64 11.17
N LEU A 537 -19.60 -7.40 10.32
CA LEU A 537 -19.38 -6.11 9.65
C LEU A 537 -20.54 -5.76 8.70
N ARG A 538 -21.13 -6.78 8.03
CA ARG A 538 -22.26 -6.59 7.11
C ARG A 538 -23.50 -6.01 7.80
N HIS A 539 -23.71 -6.30 9.06
CA HIS A 539 -24.84 -5.84 9.86
C HIS A 539 -24.59 -4.51 10.60
N SER A 540 -23.69 -3.66 10.11
CA SER A 540 -23.53 -2.32 10.66
C SER A 540 -24.85 -1.53 10.61
N LYS A 541 -25.05 -0.66 11.58
CA LYS A 541 -26.25 0.16 11.64
C LYS A 541 -26.16 1.24 10.55
N LYS A 542 -26.88 1.08 9.48
CA LYS A 542 -27.04 2.15 8.47
C LYS A 542 -27.96 3.24 8.96
#